data_0ac42d20cb2c8ca64e1c91835561726a
#
_entry.id   0ac42d20cb2c8ca64e1c91835561726a
#
_cell.length_a   1.000
_cell.length_b   1.000
_cell.length_c   1.000
_cell.angle_alpha   90.00
_cell.angle_beta   90.00
_cell.angle_gamma   90.00
#
_symmetry.space_group_name_H-M   'P 1'
#
loop_
_entity.id
_entity.type
_entity.pdbx_description
1 polymer ?
#
loop_
_entity_poly.entity_id
_entity_poly.type
_entity_poly.pdbx_seq_one_letter_code
_entity_poly.pdbx_strand_id
1 'polypeptide(L)'
;MTSTDPRKIDRYEAPNYLARYRERQEAKTADPVEEDSSTPLYLRRFRARADSPEVPVIQVDGDSFTRDFATATREKEIVAPPSRKAAEDFVAEIRIIRHGITQGYSTDAGLTPMGGWQAHQRGNSLSKSLKEGQRVRIVCADTNRARQTAEQIHRGILDGLDQWQRKAEISEPEPIPELRNFGVWTPDGLRDVTSAFRQYQATMEKLERTAVGDRPRWLVEIDRFYRVQLGGADPIHTWMTIPMMYFEPPALCVRRFWRGFHRLIDEGEDGQRIIAATHSGPIRAFATWAHGYDPGEPYNTEEVVVKVRRGGQTALVAYRNRVTEVNVPPPDEFPQWES
;
A
#
# COMPACT_ATOMS: atom_id res chain seq x y z
N MET A 1 23.44 46.82 20.45
CA MET A 1 24.17 45.57 20.20
C MET A 1 23.47 44.45 20.97
N THR A 2 22.53 43.78 20.36
CA THR A 2 21.79 42.67 20.94
C THR A 2 22.14 41.43 20.12
N SER A 3 22.91 40.54 20.77
CA SER A 3 23.34 39.25 20.24
C SER A 3 22.14 38.29 20.27
N THR A 4 21.67 37.84 19.13
CA THR A 4 20.69 36.77 18.97
C THR A 4 21.44 35.44 18.87
N ASP A 5 21.30 34.59 19.89
CA ASP A 5 21.84 33.23 19.92
C ASP A 5 21.06 32.32 18.93
N PRO A 6 21.71 31.68 17.93
CA PRO A 6 21.05 30.87 16.88
C PRO A 6 20.70 29.43 17.35
N ARG A 7 20.67 29.11 18.64
CA ARG A 7 20.50 27.75 19.16
C ARG A 7 19.13 27.41 19.72
N LYS A 8 18.12 28.25 19.53
CA LYS A 8 16.72 27.88 19.83
C LYS A 8 16.04 27.39 18.56
N ILE A 9 16.38 26.19 18.13
CA ILE A 9 15.52 25.39 17.23
C ILE A 9 14.58 24.61 18.14
N ASP A 10 13.30 24.98 18.14
CA ASP A 10 12.25 24.22 18.80
C ASP A 10 12.31 22.77 18.29
N ARG A 11 12.66 21.85 19.20
CA ARG A 11 12.57 20.41 18.95
C ARG A 11 11.10 20.07 18.87
N TYR A 12 10.60 19.96 17.66
CA TYR A 12 9.33 19.30 17.39
C TYR A 12 9.50 17.83 17.79
N GLU A 13 9.06 17.45 18.98
CA GLU A 13 9.01 16.05 19.39
C GLU A 13 8.00 15.34 18.49
N ALA A 14 8.51 14.56 17.54
CA ALA A 14 7.68 13.65 16.74
C ALA A 14 6.91 12.75 17.73
N PRO A 15 5.58 12.60 17.56
CA PRO A 15 4.80 11.72 18.41
C PRO A 15 5.43 10.32 18.37
N ASN A 16 5.76 9.79 19.54
CA ASN A 16 6.50 8.54 19.69
C ASN A 16 5.62 7.35 19.29
N TYR A 17 5.43 7.18 17.96
CA TYR A 17 4.61 6.13 17.35
C TYR A 17 5.09 4.72 17.75
N LEU A 18 6.41 4.54 17.89
CA LEU A 18 7.00 3.26 18.30
C LEU A 18 6.73 2.94 19.78
N ALA A 19 6.71 3.94 20.66
CA ALA A 19 6.36 3.71 22.07
C ALA A 19 4.89 3.29 22.19
N ARG A 20 3.97 3.99 21.53
CA ARG A 20 2.54 3.63 21.51
C ARG A 20 2.27 2.28 20.83
N TYR A 21 3.11 1.90 19.86
CA TYR A 21 3.01 0.59 19.22
C TYR A 21 3.48 -0.54 20.16
N ARG A 22 4.58 -0.34 20.91
CA ARG A 22 5.05 -1.29 21.92
C ARG A 22 4.04 -1.46 23.06
N GLU A 23 3.52 -0.36 23.60
CA GLU A 23 2.46 -0.39 24.62
C GLU A 23 1.22 -1.17 24.15
N ARG A 24 0.84 -1.06 22.88
CA ARG A 24 -0.28 -1.84 22.30
C ARG A 24 0.05 -3.32 22.13
N GLN A 25 1.29 -3.70 21.87
CA GLN A 25 1.68 -5.11 21.77
C GLN A 25 1.80 -5.73 23.17
N GLU A 26 2.34 -5.01 24.13
CA GLU A 26 2.43 -5.46 25.53
C GLU A 26 1.04 -5.59 26.18
N ALA A 27 0.10 -4.70 25.84
CA ALA A 27 -1.29 -4.80 26.28
C ALA A 27 -2.06 -6.01 25.69
N LYS A 28 -1.60 -6.58 24.57
CA LYS A 28 -2.21 -7.77 23.96
C LYS A 28 -1.72 -9.08 24.56
N THR A 29 -0.63 -9.06 25.30
CA THR A 29 -0.04 -10.25 25.96
C THR A 29 -0.37 -10.35 27.46
N ALA A 30 -1.08 -9.38 28.01
CA ALA A 30 -1.57 -9.43 29.39
C ALA A 30 -2.84 -10.29 29.49
N ASP A 31 -2.90 -11.14 30.49
CA ASP A 31 -4.05 -12.00 30.82
C ASP A 31 -5.38 -11.20 30.91
N PRO A 32 -6.54 -11.86 30.71
CA PRO A 32 -7.83 -11.18 30.69
C PRO A 32 -8.08 -10.50 32.03
N VAL A 33 -7.99 -9.16 32.01
CA VAL A 33 -8.32 -8.30 33.14
C VAL A 33 -9.84 -8.29 33.31
N GLU A 34 -10.31 -8.50 34.51
CA GLU A 34 -11.71 -8.34 34.96
C GLU A 34 -12.29 -7.00 34.40
N GLU A 35 -13.53 -7.07 33.91
CA GLU A 35 -14.22 -5.94 33.28
C GLU A 35 -14.37 -4.78 34.26
N ASP A 36 -13.57 -3.76 34.07
CA ASP A 36 -13.71 -2.48 34.78
C ASP A 36 -14.95 -1.73 34.26
N SER A 37 -15.84 -1.39 35.19
CA SER A 37 -17.09 -0.65 34.93
C SER A 37 -16.87 0.77 34.37
N SER A 38 -15.63 1.29 34.37
CA SER A 38 -15.23 2.61 33.88
C SER A 38 -15.05 2.70 32.36
N THR A 39 -15.08 1.58 31.64
CA THR A 39 -14.88 1.59 30.20
C THR A 39 -16.07 2.26 29.48
N PRO A 40 -15.85 3.29 28.64
CA PRO A 40 -16.93 3.99 27.93
C PRO A 40 -17.80 3.04 27.08
N LEU A 41 -19.11 3.27 27.08
CA LEU A 41 -20.12 2.42 26.44
C LEU A 41 -19.87 2.15 24.95
N TYR A 42 -19.22 3.10 24.23
CA TYR A 42 -18.86 2.94 22.81
C TYR A 42 -17.73 1.93 22.61
N LEU A 43 -16.78 1.82 23.52
CA LEU A 43 -15.69 0.84 23.47
C LEU A 43 -16.20 -0.58 23.81
N ARG A 44 -17.18 -0.69 24.70
CA ARG A 44 -17.86 -1.97 24.99
C ARG A 44 -18.62 -2.48 23.79
N ARG A 45 -19.33 -1.59 23.08
CA ARG A 45 -20.04 -1.93 21.82
C ARG A 45 -19.09 -2.31 20.69
N PHE A 46 -17.88 -1.74 20.65
CA PHE A 46 -16.87 -2.09 19.66
C PHE A 46 -16.26 -3.47 19.90
N ARG A 47 -16.00 -3.85 21.16
CA ARG A 47 -15.55 -5.19 21.55
C ARG A 47 -16.61 -6.25 21.29
N ALA A 48 -17.85 -5.99 21.69
CA ALA A 48 -18.98 -6.92 21.47
C ALA A 48 -19.26 -7.18 19.96
N ARG A 49 -18.91 -6.24 19.07
CA ARG A 49 -18.99 -6.45 17.60
C ARG A 49 -17.83 -7.26 17.04
N ALA A 50 -16.65 -7.21 17.65
CA ALA A 50 -15.49 -7.99 17.20
C ALA A 50 -15.64 -9.50 17.47
N ASP A 51 -16.45 -9.87 18.47
CA ASP A 51 -16.69 -11.25 18.89
C ASP A 51 -18.00 -11.85 18.32
N SER A 52 -18.75 -11.08 17.50
CA SER A 52 -20.01 -11.56 16.88
C SER A 52 -19.74 -12.18 15.51
N PRO A 53 -20.11 -13.45 15.28
CA PRO A 53 -19.86 -14.12 14.00
C PRO A 53 -20.79 -13.68 12.84
N GLU A 54 -21.75 -12.79 13.08
CA GLU A 54 -22.70 -12.32 12.07
C GLU A 54 -22.76 -10.80 12.03
N VAL A 55 -21.97 -10.19 11.12
CA VAL A 55 -22.23 -8.83 10.65
C VAL A 55 -23.28 -8.94 9.55
N PRO A 56 -24.51 -8.36 9.68
CA PRO A 56 -25.46 -8.36 8.59
C PRO A 56 -24.84 -7.59 7.39
N VAL A 57 -24.66 -8.29 6.30
CA VAL A 57 -24.30 -7.69 5.01
C VAL A 57 -25.50 -6.86 4.56
N ILE A 58 -25.37 -5.55 4.60
CA ILE A 58 -26.33 -4.66 3.95
C ILE A 58 -26.19 -4.92 2.44
N GLN A 59 -27.13 -5.67 1.86
CA GLN A 59 -27.26 -5.78 0.42
C GLN A 59 -27.68 -4.40 -0.10
N VAL A 60 -26.75 -3.69 -0.71
CA VAL A 60 -27.04 -2.54 -1.55
C VAL A 60 -27.19 -3.10 -2.96
N ASP A 61 -28.46 -3.28 -3.38
CA ASP A 61 -28.78 -3.65 -4.75
C ASP A 61 -28.32 -2.54 -5.70
N GLY A 62 -27.53 -2.92 -6.69
CA GLY A 62 -27.50 -2.14 -7.92
C GLY A 62 -26.19 -1.63 -8.47
N ASP A 63 -25.00 -2.02 -7.98
CA ASP A 63 -23.79 -1.59 -8.68
C ASP A 63 -22.76 -2.72 -8.82
N SER A 64 -22.34 -2.98 -10.07
CA SER A 64 -21.31 -3.97 -10.38
C SER A 64 -19.99 -3.73 -9.64
N PHE A 65 -19.77 -2.48 -9.23
CA PHE A 65 -18.62 -1.99 -8.52
C PHE A 65 -18.49 -2.56 -7.10
N THR A 66 -19.62 -2.68 -6.37
CA THR A 66 -19.66 -3.32 -5.04
C THR A 66 -19.54 -4.84 -5.12
N ARG A 67 -19.92 -5.45 -6.26
CA ARG A 67 -19.80 -6.89 -6.47
C ARG A 67 -18.36 -7.39 -6.52
N ASP A 68 -17.42 -6.61 -7.07
CA ASP A 68 -16.00 -7.05 -7.16
C ASP A 68 -15.31 -7.08 -5.79
N PHE A 69 -15.67 -6.17 -4.88
CA PHE A 69 -15.18 -6.20 -3.49
C PHE A 69 -15.95 -7.23 -2.65
N ALA A 70 -17.25 -7.40 -2.87
CA ALA A 70 -18.08 -8.39 -2.17
C ALA A 70 -17.83 -9.84 -2.67
N THR A 71 -17.51 -10.03 -3.96
CA THR A 71 -17.13 -11.35 -4.49
C THR A 71 -15.74 -11.80 -4.03
N ALA A 72 -14.87 -10.86 -3.63
CA ALA A 72 -13.60 -11.22 -3.01
C ALA A 72 -13.77 -11.86 -1.60
N THR A 73 -14.94 -11.71 -0.96
CA THR A 73 -15.25 -12.30 0.35
C THR A 73 -15.77 -13.74 0.31
N ARG A 74 -16.04 -14.32 -0.89
CA ARG A 74 -16.34 -15.76 -0.97
C ARG A 74 -15.11 -16.55 -0.55
N GLU A 75 -15.31 -17.54 0.33
CA GLU A 75 -14.28 -18.48 0.80
C GLU A 75 -13.39 -18.93 -0.36
N LYS A 76 -12.21 -18.30 -0.46
CA LYS A 76 -11.20 -18.72 -1.40
C LYS A 76 -10.38 -19.79 -0.70
N GLU A 77 -10.37 -20.96 -1.28
CA GLU A 77 -9.61 -22.10 -0.80
C GLU A 77 -8.13 -21.73 -0.62
N ILE A 78 -7.58 -22.01 0.57
CA ILE A 78 -6.16 -21.80 0.84
C ILE A 78 -5.39 -22.84 0.04
N VAL A 79 -4.78 -22.42 -1.06
CA VAL A 79 -3.96 -23.30 -1.89
C VAL A 79 -2.61 -23.50 -1.22
N ALA A 80 -2.22 -24.74 -1.00
CA ALA A 80 -0.88 -25.07 -0.53
C ALA A 80 0.19 -24.51 -1.48
N PRO A 81 1.37 -24.11 -0.98
CA PRO A 81 2.41 -23.58 -1.84
C PRO A 81 2.76 -24.60 -2.95
N PRO A 82 2.89 -24.16 -4.19
CA PRO A 82 3.06 -25.05 -5.34
C PRO A 82 4.31 -25.91 -5.21
N SER A 83 4.19 -27.18 -5.58
CA SER A 83 5.34 -28.11 -5.65
C SER A 83 6.37 -27.64 -6.69
N ARG A 84 7.60 -28.15 -6.62
CA ARG A 84 8.72 -27.78 -7.52
C ARG A 84 8.38 -27.90 -9.03
N LYS A 85 7.49 -28.81 -9.42
CA LYS A 85 6.98 -28.97 -10.80
C LYS A 85 6.04 -27.84 -11.23
N ALA A 86 5.35 -27.18 -10.28
CA ALA A 86 4.45 -26.06 -10.57
C ALA A 86 5.20 -24.73 -10.80
N ALA A 87 6.53 -24.68 -10.62
CA ALA A 87 7.32 -23.47 -10.90
C ALA A 87 7.45 -23.14 -12.39
N GLU A 88 7.19 -24.11 -13.28
CA GLU A 88 7.23 -23.96 -14.74
C GLU A 88 5.92 -23.40 -15.32
N ASP A 89 4.90 -23.24 -14.49
CA ASP A 89 3.54 -22.87 -14.89
C ASP A 89 3.24 -21.36 -14.75
N PHE A 90 4.26 -20.56 -14.43
CA PHE A 90 4.12 -19.12 -14.25
C PHE A 90 4.89 -18.32 -15.31
N VAL A 91 4.19 -17.33 -15.91
CA VAL A 91 4.80 -16.42 -16.90
C VAL A 91 5.57 -15.28 -16.23
N ALA A 92 5.16 -14.87 -15.03
CA ALA A 92 5.83 -13.81 -14.29
C ALA A 92 5.69 -13.98 -12.77
N GLU A 93 6.69 -13.51 -12.03
CA GLU A 93 6.62 -13.27 -10.59
C GLU A 93 6.71 -11.77 -10.33
N ILE A 94 5.69 -11.19 -9.68
CA ILE A 94 5.64 -9.76 -9.35
C ILE A 94 5.78 -9.62 -7.84
N ARG A 95 6.63 -8.71 -7.39
CA ARG A 95 6.82 -8.36 -5.99
C ARG A 95 6.46 -6.90 -5.78
N ILE A 96 5.31 -6.65 -5.16
CA ILE A 96 4.82 -5.32 -4.86
C ILE A 96 5.33 -4.94 -3.48
N ILE A 97 6.26 -3.98 -3.40
CA ILE A 97 7.03 -3.68 -2.19
C ILE A 97 6.71 -2.27 -1.71
N ARG A 98 6.40 -2.13 -0.41
CA ARG A 98 6.25 -0.81 0.21
C ARG A 98 7.61 -0.12 0.29
N HIS A 99 7.64 1.21 0.05
CA HIS A 99 8.85 2.01 0.24
C HIS A 99 9.42 1.89 1.67
N GLY A 100 10.73 2.10 1.83
CA GLY A 100 11.43 2.14 3.11
C GLY A 100 10.97 3.30 4.01
N ILE A 101 11.52 3.38 5.21
CA ILE A 101 11.22 4.48 6.16
C ILE A 101 11.58 5.82 5.51
N THR A 102 10.63 6.76 5.52
CA THR A 102 10.77 8.11 4.92
C THR A 102 11.01 9.18 5.98
N GLN A 103 11.68 10.26 5.57
CA GLN A 103 11.93 11.44 6.40
C GLN A 103 10.65 12.26 6.69
N GLY A 104 9.57 11.99 5.98
CA GLY A 104 8.27 12.64 6.11
C GLY A 104 7.46 12.55 4.83
N TYR A 105 6.18 12.82 4.94
CA TYR A 105 5.25 12.75 3.80
C TYR A 105 4.96 14.10 3.17
N SER A 106 5.11 15.19 3.94
CA SER A 106 4.73 16.54 3.49
C SER A 106 5.61 17.08 2.36
N THR A 107 6.92 16.80 2.39
CA THR A 107 7.91 17.33 1.44
C THR A 107 8.35 16.33 0.39
N ASP A 108 7.95 15.04 0.50
CA ASP A 108 8.50 13.93 -0.28
C ASP A 108 10.05 13.90 -0.26
N ALA A 109 10.61 14.11 0.94
CA ALA A 109 12.06 14.26 1.14
C ALA A 109 12.86 12.98 0.87
N GLY A 110 12.19 11.86 0.58
CA GLY A 110 12.82 10.58 0.31
C GLY A 110 12.99 9.71 1.56
N LEU A 111 13.92 8.77 1.48
CA LEU A 111 14.17 7.81 2.55
C LEU A 111 15.06 8.38 3.65
N THR A 112 14.87 7.87 4.87
CA THR A 112 15.90 8.00 5.91
C THR A 112 17.09 7.07 5.58
N PRO A 113 18.27 7.25 6.20
CA PRO A 113 19.37 6.29 6.10
C PRO A 113 18.95 4.86 6.43
N MET A 114 18.11 4.70 7.47
CA MET A 114 17.54 3.40 7.84
C MET A 114 16.62 2.84 6.75
N GLY A 115 15.77 3.68 6.14
CA GLY A 115 14.90 3.28 5.03
C GLY A 115 15.69 2.83 3.81
N GLY A 116 16.79 3.52 3.50
CA GLY A 116 17.72 3.12 2.46
C GLY A 116 18.37 1.76 2.75
N TRP A 117 18.84 1.58 3.98
CA TRP A 117 19.41 0.29 4.42
C TRP A 117 18.38 -0.84 4.35
N GLN A 118 17.15 -0.63 4.79
CA GLN A 118 16.07 -1.62 4.69
C GLN A 118 15.82 -2.06 3.24
N ALA A 119 15.74 -1.09 2.33
CA ALA A 119 15.52 -1.36 0.91
C ALA A 119 16.71 -2.13 0.28
N HIS A 120 17.93 -1.74 0.61
CA HIS A 120 19.14 -2.44 0.17
C HIS A 120 19.18 -3.90 0.67
N GLN A 121 18.90 -4.13 1.97
CA GLN A 121 18.83 -5.48 2.55
C GLN A 121 17.71 -6.32 1.91
N ARG A 122 16.59 -5.69 1.55
CA ARG A 122 15.54 -6.38 0.78
C ARG A 122 16.08 -6.81 -0.59
N GLY A 123 16.78 -5.95 -1.30
CA GLY A 123 17.44 -6.29 -2.57
C GLY A 123 18.40 -7.47 -2.44
N ASN A 124 19.29 -7.42 -1.47
CA ASN A 124 20.23 -8.52 -1.19
C ASN A 124 19.50 -9.84 -0.87
N SER A 125 18.43 -9.78 -0.09
CA SER A 125 17.59 -10.96 0.18
C SER A 125 16.93 -11.52 -1.09
N LEU A 126 16.47 -10.65 -2.00
CA LEU A 126 15.83 -11.05 -3.26
C LEU A 126 16.81 -11.74 -4.21
N SER A 127 18.09 -11.32 -4.24
CA SER A 127 19.12 -11.92 -5.08
C SER A 127 19.30 -13.42 -4.83
N LYS A 128 19.10 -13.89 -3.59
CA LYS A 128 19.24 -15.30 -3.19
C LYS A 128 18.26 -16.22 -3.92
N SER A 129 17.10 -15.70 -4.34
CA SER A 129 16.03 -16.45 -5.00
C SER A 129 16.01 -16.28 -6.52
N LEU A 130 16.92 -15.47 -7.08
CA LEU A 130 17.05 -15.33 -8.54
C LEU A 130 17.66 -16.59 -9.16
N LYS A 131 17.15 -16.95 -10.33
CA LYS A 131 17.73 -18.03 -11.15
C LYS A 131 18.86 -17.47 -12.00
N GLU A 132 19.79 -18.34 -12.40
CA GLU A 132 20.83 -17.97 -13.35
C GLU A 132 20.22 -17.47 -14.67
N GLY A 133 20.68 -16.31 -15.14
CA GLY A 133 20.16 -15.66 -16.34
C GLY A 133 18.76 -15.08 -16.23
N GLN A 134 18.13 -15.08 -15.05
CA GLN A 134 16.76 -14.57 -14.89
C GLN A 134 16.72 -13.08 -15.18
N ARG A 135 15.72 -12.65 -15.99
CA ARG A 135 15.43 -11.24 -16.20
C ARG A 135 14.62 -10.67 -15.05
N VAL A 136 15.10 -9.55 -14.51
CA VAL A 136 14.45 -8.79 -13.43
C VAL A 136 14.20 -7.37 -13.88
N ARG A 137 12.92 -6.98 -13.95
CA ARG A 137 12.50 -5.61 -14.25
C ARG A 137 12.15 -4.88 -12.94
N ILE A 138 12.74 -3.71 -12.72
CA ILE A 138 12.50 -2.92 -11.52
C ILE A 138 11.70 -1.67 -11.91
N VAL A 139 10.51 -1.52 -11.32
CA VAL A 139 9.63 -0.39 -11.56
C VAL A 139 9.21 0.26 -10.24
N CYS A 140 8.82 1.54 -10.27
CA CYS A 140 8.42 2.24 -9.06
C CYS A 140 7.34 3.29 -9.31
N ALA A 141 6.69 3.72 -8.22
CA ALA A 141 5.88 4.93 -8.23
C ALA A 141 6.78 6.17 -8.38
N ASP A 142 6.23 7.23 -8.99
CA ASP A 142 6.94 8.49 -9.26
C ASP A 142 7.00 9.42 -8.03
N THR A 143 7.47 8.90 -6.90
CA THR A 143 7.75 9.68 -5.68
C THR A 143 9.18 9.42 -5.23
N ASN A 144 9.85 10.40 -4.62
CA ASN A 144 11.25 10.25 -4.20
C ASN A 144 11.45 9.02 -3.31
N ARG A 145 10.54 8.77 -2.35
CA ARG A 145 10.65 7.60 -1.47
C ARG A 145 10.53 6.25 -2.20
N ALA A 146 9.68 6.17 -3.23
CA ALA A 146 9.52 4.94 -4.01
C ALA A 146 10.71 4.73 -4.98
N ARG A 147 11.15 5.82 -5.66
CA ARG A 147 12.34 5.81 -6.53
C ARG A 147 13.59 5.38 -5.76
N GLN A 148 13.88 6.04 -4.63
CA GLN A 148 15.03 5.69 -3.79
C GLN A 148 14.93 4.27 -3.22
N THR A 149 13.72 3.78 -2.93
CA THR A 149 13.52 2.37 -2.54
C THR A 149 13.91 1.44 -3.68
N ALA A 150 13.45 1.70 -4.89
CA ALA A 150 13.78 0.90 -6.07
C ALA A 150 15.28 0.92 -6.38
N GLU A 151 15.93 2.08 -6.30
CA GLU A 151 17.39 2.24 -6.46
C GLU A 151 18.18 1.45 -5.42
N GLN A 152 17.78 1.49 -4.15
CA GLN A 152 18.45 0.74 -3.10
C GLN A 152 18.23 -0.77 -3.23
N ILE A 153 17.01 -1.19 -3.65
CA ILE A 153 16.76 -2.62 -3.99
C ILE A 153 17.65 -3.05 -5.15
N HIS A 154 17.74 -2.24 -6.21
CA HIS A 154 18.61 -2.50 -7.36
C HIS A 154 20.05 -2.74 -6.92
N ARG A 155 20.64 -1.80 -6.17
CA ARG A 155 22.00 -1.92 -5.62
C ARG A 155 22.15 -3.18 -4.77
N GLY A 156 21.21 -3.44 -3.86
CA GLY A 156 21.25 -4.62 -3.01
C GLY A 156 21.15 -5.93 -3.77
N ILE A 157 20.42 -5.96 -4.91
CA ILE A 157 20.40 -7.14 -5.80
C ILE A 157 21.76 -7.34 -6.45
N LEU A 158 22.36 -6.28 -6.99
CA LEU A 158 23.68 -6.37 -7.64
C LEU A 158 24.76 -6.83 -6.65
N ASP A 159 24.82 -6.23 -5.46
CA ASP A 159 25.75 -6.63 -4.40
C ASP A 159 25.55 -8.11 -3.99
N GLY A 160 24.28 -8.54 -3.90
CA GLY A 160 23.97 -9.93 -3.57
C GLY A 160 24.33 -10.91 -4.70
N LEU A 161 24.13 -10.54 -5.95
CA LEU A 161 24.53 -11.36 -7.10
C LEU A 161 26.06 -11.54 -7.15
N ASP A 162 26.80 -10.44 -6.93
CA ASP A 162 28.27 -10.49 -6.86
C ASP A 162 28.74 -11.39 -5.71
N GLN A 163 28.17 -11.21 -4.52
CA GLN A 163 28.50 -12.04 -3.35
C GLN A 163 28.24 -13.54 -3.60
N TRP A 164 27.20 -13.91 -4.34
CA TRP A 164 26.83 -15.29 -4.62
C TRP A 164 27.40 -15.81 -5.95
N GLN A 165 28.19 -15.00 -6.66
CA GLN A 165 28.73 -15.30 -7.99
C GLN A 165 27.65 -15.79 -8.97
N ARG A 166 26.48 -15.15 -8.96
CA ARG A 166 25.35 -15.45 -9.84
C ARG A 166 25.18 -14.33 -10.87
N LYS A 167 24.60 -14.67 -11.99
CA LYS A 167 24.30 -13.72 -13.06
C LYS A 167 22.80 -13.67 -13.29
N ALA A 168 22.27 -12.44 -13.41
CA ALA A 168 20.90 -12.16 -13.81
C ALA A 168 20.90 -10.82 -14.58
N GLU A 169 19.88 -10.61 -15.41
CA GLU A 169 19.71 -9.37 -16.14
C GLU A 169 18.83 -8.43 -15.34
N ILE A 170 19.40 -7.41 -14.73
CA ILE A 170 18.69 -6.48 -13.87
C ILE A 170 18.51 -5.14 -14.60
N SER A 171 17.25 -4.69 -14.78
CA SER A 171 17.01 -3.36 -15.34
C SER A 171 17.30 -2.25 -14.34
N GLU A 172 17.65 -1.06 -14.84
CA GLU A 172 17.59 0.15 -14.04
C GLU A 172 16.13 0.41 -13.58
N PRO A 173 15.92 1.02 -12.40
CA PRO A 173 14.60 1.36 -11.90
C PRO A 173 13.88 2.37 -12.78
N GLU A 174 12.66 2.06 -13.21
CA GLU A 174 11.82 2.91 -14.06
C GLU A 174 10.54 3.33 -13.32
N PRO A 175 10.20 4.64 -13.28
CA PRO A 175 8.92 5.08 -12.75
C PRO A 175 7.80 4.79 -13.75
N ILE A 176 6.71 4.21 -13.24
CA ILE A 176 5.49 3.97 -14.02
C ILE A 176 4.26 4.56 -13.32
N PRO A 177 3.35 5.22 -14.06
CA PRO A 177 2.21 5.93 -13.46
C PRO A 177 1.22 4.98 -12.78
N GLU A 178 1.15 3.73 -13.21
CA GLU A 178 0.26 2.74 -12.65
C GLU A 178 0.57 2.38 -11.19
N LEU A 179 1.80 2.60 -10.72
CA LEU A 179 2.22 2.33 -9.35
C LEU A 179 2.06 3.52 -8.39
N ARG A 180 1.51 4.66 -8.85
CA ARG A 180 1.29 5.81 -7.98
C ARG A 180 0.44 5.45 -6.76
N ASN A 181 0.51 6.27 -5.71
CA ASN A 181 -0.42 6.15 -4.59
C ASN A 181 -1.87 6.36 -5.08
N PHE A 182 -2.87 6.07 -4.24
CA PHE A 182 -4.25 6.35 -4.64
C PHE A 182 -4.45 7.85 -4.90
N GLY A 183 -5.29 8.14 -5.86
CA GLY A 183 -5.51 9.48 -6.38
C GLY A 183 -6.62 10.22 -5.66
N VAL A 184 -6.53 11.55 -5.73
CA VAL A 184 -7.58 12.48 -5.28
C VAL A 184 -7.81 13.52 -6.37
N TRP A 185 -9.06 13.72 -6.76
CA TRP A 185 -9.44 14.80 -7.66
C TRP A 185 -9.48 16.14 -6.91
N THR A 186 -8.70 17.08 -7.40
CA THR A 186 -8.66 18.47 -6.93
C THR A 186 -9.06 19.39 -8.10
N PRO A 187 -9.30 20.69 -7.87
CA PRO A 187 -9.57 21.63 -8.98
C PRO A 187 -8.47 21.66 -10.05
N ASP A 188 -7.24 21.33 -9.69
CA ASP A 188 -6.09 21.32 -10.60
C ASP A 188 -5.90 19.94 -11.26
N GLY A 189 -6.88 19.05 -11.17
CA GLY A 189 -6.85 17.70 -11.71
C GLY A 189 -6.51 16.61 -10.70
N LEU A 190 -6.23 15.42 -11.21
CA LEU A 190 -5.88 14.26 -10.42
C LEU A 190 -4.51 14.41 -9.76
N ARG A 191 -4.46 14.26 -8.45
CA ARG A 191 -3.24 14.29 -7.64
C ARG A 191 -3.10 13.00 -6.84
N ASP A 192 -1.88 12.54 -6.57
CA ASP A 192 -1.69 11.53 -5.53
C ASP A 192 -2.07 12.12 -4.16
N VAL A 193 -2.47 11.26 -3.24
CA VAL A 193 -2.98 11.68 -1.92
C VAL A 193 -1.99 12.56 -1.15
N THR A 194 -0.67 12.36 -1.31
CA THR A 194 0.35 13.18 -0.63
C THR A 194 0.40 14.60 -1.21
N SER A 195 0.30 14.73 -2.52
CA SER A 195 0.25 16.04 -3.20
C SER A 195 -1.04 16.77 -2.91
N ALA A 196 -2.17 16.06 -2.87
CA ALA A 196 -3.46 16.61 -2.47
C ALA A 196 -3.44 17.11 -1.01
N PHE A 197 -2.73 16.43 -0.12
CA PHE A 197 -2.54 16.89 1.26
C PHE A 197 -1.76 18.20 1.36
N ARG A 198 -0.70 18.35 0.58
CA ARG A 198 0.05 19.62 0.54
C ARG A 198 -0.84 20.78 0.09
N GLN A 199 -1.66 20.56 -0.93
CA GLN A 199 -2.60 21.54 -1.42
C GLN A 199 -3.68 21.87 -0.36
N TYR A 200 -4.18 20.86 0.35
CA TYR A 200 -5.09 21.01 1.47
C TYR A 200 -4.45 21.85 2.59
N GLN A 201 -3.23 21.53 3.03
CA GLN A 201 -2.53 22.30 4.06
C GLN A 201 -2.35 23.77 3.68
N ALA A 202 -2.00 24.05 2.42
CA ALA A 202 -1.84 25.42 1.92
C ALA A 202 -3.17 26.22 1.90
N THR A 203 -4.31 25.53 1.91
CA THR A 203 -5.65 26.17 1.90
C THR A 203 -6.34 26.16 3.25
N MET A 204 -5.78 25.49 4.27
CA MET A 204 -6.39 25.33 5.60
C MET A 204 -6.80 26.64 6.25
N GLU A 205 -5.93 27.65 6.24
CA GLU A 205 -6.23 28.96 6.82
C GLU A 205 -7.43 29.66 6.17
N LYS A 206 -7.60 29.47 4.84
CA LYS A 206 -8.76 29.96 4.11
C LYS A 206 -10.01 29.17 4.47
N LEU A 207 -9.86 27.87 4.68
CA LEU A 207 -10.94 26.95 5.02
C LEU A 207 -11.54 27.27 6.38
N GLU A 208 -10.74 27.59 7.37
CA GLU A 208 -11.20 27.94 8.71
C GLU A 208 -12.05 29.21 8.72
N ARG A 209 -11.77 30.15 7.82
CA ARG A 209 -12.52 31.42 7.66
C ARG A 209 -13.77 31.27 6.78
N THR A 210 -13.97 30.13 6.12
CA THR A 210 -15.08 29.90 5.21
C THR A 210 -16.16 29.09 5.91
N ALA A 211 -17.43 29.53 5.79
CA ALA A 211 -18.56 28.78 6.33
C ALA A 211 -18.62 27.37 5.73
N VAL A 212 -19.01 26.38 6.54
CA VAL A 212 -18.97 24.96 6.13
C VAL A 212 -19.79 24.71 4.85
N GLY A 213 -20.91 25.39 4.67
CA GLY A 213 -21.76 25.27 3.48
C GLY A 213 -21.13 25.80 2.19
N ASP A 214 -20.16 26.71 2.30
CA ASP A 214 -19.49 27.36 1.16
C ASP A 214 -18.15 26.69 0.80
N ARG A 215 -17.76 25.65 1.53
CA ARG A 215 -16.51 24.94 1.29
C ARG A 215 -16.63 24.02 0.08
N PRO A 216 -15.65 24.02 -0.85
CA PRO A 216 -15.62 23.07 -1.95
C PRO A 216 -15.69 21.62 -1.43
N ARG A 217 -16.50 20.77 -2.05
CA ARG A 217 -16.76 19.41 -1.59
C ARG A 217 -15.49 18.55 -1.50
N TRP A 218 -14.56 18.70 -2.46
CA TRP A 218 -13.29 17.99 -2.43
C TRP A 218 -12.46 18.32 -1.19
N LEU A 219 -12.47 19.59 -0.74
CA LEU A 219 -11.80 20.01 0.50
C LEU A 219 -12.46 19.43 1.74
N VAL A 220 -13.79 19.30 1.76
CA VAL A 220 -14.52 18.68 2.86
C VAL A 220 -14.16 17.20 2.98
N GLU A 221 -14.06 16.47 1.87
CA GLU A 221 -13.68 15.06 1.89
C GLU A 221 -12.20 14.87 2.30
N ILE A 222 -11.29 15.68 1.77
CA ILE A 222 -9.88 15.65 2.17
C ILE A 222 -9.75 16.01 3.66
N ASP A 223 -10.41 17.05 4.15
CA ASP A 223 -10.41 17.43 5.56
C ASP A 223 -10.88 16.27 6.44
N ARG A 224 -12.00 15.62 6.06
CA ARG A 224 -12.50 14.45 6.76
C ARG A 224 -11.48 13.32 6.82
N PHE A 225 -10.84 13.00 5.70
CA PHE A 225 -9.81 11.95 5.61
C PHE A 225 -8.63 12.24 6.54
N TYR A 226 -8.11 13.47 6.54
CA TYR A 226 -6.97 13.83 7.39
C TYR A 226 -7.32 14.01 8.86
N ARG A 227 -8.54 14.42 9.20
CA ARG A 227 -9.01 14.44 10.59
C ARG A 227 -9.08 13.04 11.19
N VAL A 228 -9.39 12.02 10.41
CA VAL A 228 -9.30 10.61 10.83
C VAL A 228 -7.87 10.28 11.25
N GLN A 229 -6.88 10.69 10.47
CA GLN A 229 -5.46 10.49 10.78
C GLN A 229 -5.04 11.29 12.04
N LEU A 230 -5.42 12.54 12.15
CA LEU A 230 -5.11 13.39 13.31
C LEU A 230 -5.77 12.86 14.59
N GLY A 231 -6.97 12.28 14.47
CA GLY A 231 -7.67 11.59 15.57
C GLY A 231 -7.07 10.25 15.98
N GLY A 232 -5.96 9.82 15.35
CA GLY A 232 -5.28 8.56 15.64
C GLY A 232 -5.96 7.32 15.06
N ALA A 233 -7.01 7.49 14.23
CA ALA A 233 -7.61 6.39 13.49
C ALA A 233 -6.82 6.12 12.20
N ASP A 234 -7.12 5.00 11.56
CA ASP A 234 -6.43 4.54 10.36
C ASP A 234 -7.06 5.15 9.09
N PRO A 235 -6.39 6.11 8.41
CA PRO A 235 -6.95 6.75 7.24
C PRO A 235 -7.04 5.81 6.03
N ILE A 236 -6.15 4.84 5.91
CA ILE A 236 -6.19 3.87 4.81
C ILE A 236 -7.39 2.93 4.97
N HIS A 237 -7.68 2.50 6.19
CA HIS A 237 -8.90 1.74 6.47
C HIS A 237 -10.15 2.55 6.11
N THR A 238 -10.18 3.83 6.46
CA THR A 238 -11.27 4.73 6.10
C THR A 238 -11.44 4.84 4.59
N TRP A 239 -10.36 5.02 3.84
CA TRP A 239 -10.37 5.04 2.38
C TRP A 239 -10.89 3.73 1.78
N MET A 240 -10.54 2.58 2.35
CA MET A 240 -10.97 1.28 1.84
C MET A 240 -12.44 0.95 2.15
N THR A 241 -13.02 1.54 3.20
CA THR A 241 -14.34 1.14 3.70
C THR A 241 -15.43 2.20 3.52
N ILE A 242 -15.06 3.46 3.33
CA ILE A 242 -16.00 4.57 3.16
C ILE A 242 -15.89 5.12 1.75
N PRO A 243 -16.94 5.03 0.92
CA PRO A 243 -16.96 5.65 -0.38
C PRO A 243 -16.73 7.16 -0.29
N MET A 244 -15.78 7.68 -1.08
CA MET A 244 -15.47 9.10 -1.19
C MET A 244 -15.46 9.48 -2.68
N MET A 245 -16.19 10.55 -3.04
CA MET A 245 -16.41 10.91 -4.44
C MET A 245 -15.12 11.39 -5.14
N TYR A 246 -14.25 12.06 -4.39
CA TYR A 246 -13.02 12.67 -4.94
C TYR A 246 -11.80 11.78 -4.77
N PHE A 247 -11.93 10.64 -4.11
CA PHE A 247 -10.83 9.68 -3.96
C PHE A 247 -10.95 8.53 -4.94
N GLU A 248 -9.81 8.11 -5.49
CA GLU A 248 -9.72 6.89 -6.30
C GLU A 248 -10.27 5.71 -5.51
N PRO A 249 -11.29 5.02 -5.99
CA PRO A 249 -11.80 3.83 -5.32
C PRO A 249 -10.74 2.72 -5.22
N PRO A 250 -10.67 1.99 -4.09
CA PRO A 250 -9.67 0.93 -3.90
C PRO A 250 -9.64 -0.12 -5.00
N ALA A 251 -10.81 -0.51 -5.52
CA ALA A 251 -10.90 -1.47 -6.63
C ALA A 251 -10.27 -0.93 -7.92
N LEU A 252 -10.44 0.37 -8.23
CA LEU A 252 -9.81 0.97 -9.40
C LEU A 252 -8.30 1.11 -9.23
N CYS A 253 -7.83 1.37 -8.00
CA CYS A 253 -6.41 1.34 -7.69
C CYS A 253 -5.80 -0.04 -7.98
N VAL A 254 -6.45 -1.13 -7.56
CA VAL A 254 -6.01 -2.50 -7.84
C VAL A 254 -6.01 -2.80 -9.35
N ARG A 255 -7.06 -2.39 -10.07
CA ARG A 255 -7.15 -2.56 -11.52
C ARG A 255 -6.04 -1.80 -12.24
N ARG A 256 -5.76 -0.55 -11.82
CA ARG A 256 -4.65 0.24 -12.36
C ARG A 256 -3.30 -0.48 -12.22
N PHE A 257 -3.05 -1.13 -11.10
CA PHE A 257 -1.86 -1.96 -10.91
C PHE A 257 -1.83 -3.12 -11.91
N TRP A 258 -2.96 -3.83 -12.07
CA TRP A 258 -3.05 -4.91 -13.04
C TRP A 258 -2.82 -4.43 -14.47
N ARG A 259 -3.33 -3.26 -14.86
CA ARG A 259 -3.05 -2.67 -16.18
C ARG A 259 -1.54 -2.50 -16.40
N GLY A 260 -0.82 -1.96 -15.42
CA GLY A 260 0.64 -1.84 -15.46
C GLY A 260 1.32 -3.20 -15.55
N PHE A 261 0.87 -4.18 -14.78
CA PHE A 261 1.46 -5.52 -14.78
C PHE A 261 1.20 -6.26 -16.10
N HIS A 262 0.01 -6.17 -16.70
CA HIS A 262 -0.25 -6.72 -18.03
C HIS A 262 0.75 -6.19 -19.05
N ARG A 263 0.88 -4.86 -19.14
CA ARG A 263 1.84 -4.24 -20.04
C ARG A 263 3.27 -4.73 -19.81
N LEU A 264 3.72 -4.80 -18.56
CA LEU A 264 5.07 -5.28 -18.23
C LEU A 264 5.29 -6.77 -18.53
N ILE A 265 4.24 -7.59 -18.41
CA ILE A 265 4.27 -9.02 -18.75
C ILE A 265 4.33 -9.19 -20.26
N ASP A 266 3.51 -8.46 -21.01
CA ASP A 266 3.43 -8.53 -22.48
C ASP A 266 4.73 -8.04 -23.16
N GLU A 267 5.41 -7.04 -22.55
CA GLU A 267 6.70 -6.51 -23.01
C GLU A 267 7.90 -7.40 -22.63
N GLY A 268 7.69 -8.35 -21.73
CA GLY A 268 8.77 -9.14 -21.14
C GLY A 268 8.84 -10.58 -21.67
N GLU A 269 9.59 -11.40 -20.98
CA GLU A 269 9.79 -12.81 -21.28
C GLU A 269 9.20 -13.71 -20.20
N ASP A 270 8.80 -14.94 -20.59
CA ASP A 270 8.32 -15.95 -19.65
C ASP A 270 9.35 -16.21 -18.53
N GLY A 271 8.87 -16.25 -17.30
CA GLY A 271 9.70 -16.48 -16.13
C GLY A 271 10.43 -15.24 -15.60
N GLN A 272 10.14 -14.05 -16.17
CA GLN A 272 10.67 -12.79 -15.65
C GLN A 272 10.21 -12.52 -14.22
N ARG A 273 10.98 -11.69 -13.51
CA ARG A 273 10.58 -11.13 -12.22
C ARG A 273 10.39 -9.62 -12.33
N ILE A 274 9.28 -9.13 -11.82
CA ILE A 274 8.97 -7.70 -11.75
C ILE A 274 9.02 -7.29 -10.27
N ILE A 275 9.81 -6.27 -9.95
CA ILE A 275 9.88 -5.67 -8.61
C ILE A 275 9.26 -4.29 -8.69
N ALA A 276 8.19 -4.06 -7.94
CA ALA A 276 7.36 -2.87 -8.02
C ALA A 276 7.36 -2.12 -6.68
N ALA A 277 8.18 -1.06 -6.55
CA ALA A 277 8.23 -0.25 -5.34
C ALA A 277 7.10 0.79 -5.31
N THR A 278 6.27 0.77 -4.25
CA THR A 278 5.09 1.63 -4.15
C THR A 278 4.74 1.98 -2.69
N HIS A 279 3.48 2.24 -2.40
CA HIS A 279 2.97 2.80 -1.14
C HIS A 279 2.07 1.83 -0.38
N SER A 280 1.86 2.09 0.91
CA SER A 280 1.05 1.24 1.80
C SER A 280 -0.40 1.11 1.37
N GLY A 281 -1.06 2.22 0.98
CA GLY A 281 -2.47 2.22 0.59
C GLY A 281 -2.77 1.24 -0.56
N PRO A 282 -2.11 1.38 -1.73
CA PRO A 282 -2.27 0.44 -2.84
C PRO A 282 -1.94 -1.02 -2.48
N ILE A 283 -0.87 -1.27 -1.71
CA ILE A 283 -0.50 -2.63 -1.28
C ILE A 283 -1.60 -3.24 -0.42
N ARG A 284 -2.12 -2.48 0.55
CA ARG A 284 -3.17 -2.93 1.44
C ARG A 284 -4.48 -3.19 0.69
N ALA A 285 -4.85 -2.30 -0.26
CA ALA A 285 -6.00 -2.52 -1.14
C ALA A 285 -5.83 -3.78 -2.01
N PHE A 286 -4.64 -3.99 -2.59
CA PHE A 286 -4.33 -5.17 -3.40
C PHE A 286 -4.41 -6.46 -2.58
N ALA A 287 -3.84 -6.47 -1.37
CA ALA A 287 -3.92 -7.62 -0.47
C ALA A 287 -5.35 -7.88 0.01
N THR A 288 -6.12 -6.82 0.31
CA THR A 288 -7.55 -6.93 0.68
C THR A 288 -8.38 -7.52 -0.46
N TRP A 289 -8.18 -7.03 -1.69
CA TRP A 289 -8.83 -7.56 -2.87
C TRP A 289 -8.53 -9.05 -3.07
N ALA A 290 -7.26 -9.44 -2.93
CA ALA A 290 -6.84 -10.82 -3.16
C ALA A 290 -7.33 -11.80 -2.09
N HIS A 291 -7.33 -11.39 -0.83
CA HIS A 291 -7.59 -12.28 0.31
C HIS A 291 -9.00 -12.14 0.90
N GLY A 292 -9.76 -11.11 0.52
CA GLY A 292 -11.12 -10.86 1.00
C GLY A 292 -11.19 -10.31 2.43
N TYR A 293 -10.06 -9.86 3.02
CA TYR A 293 -10.03 -9.22 4.33
C TYR A 293 -8.91 -8.19 4.37
N ASP A 294 -9.06 -7.17 5.23
CA ASP A 294 -8.05 -6.13 5.42
C ASP A 294 -6.92 -6.63 6.35
N PRO A 295 -5.70 -6.83 5.82
CA PRO A 295 -4.56 -7.32 6.62
C PRO A 295 -3.92 -6.24 7.51
N GLY A 296 -4.41 -5.00 7.46
CA GLY A 296 -3.83 -3.86 8.14
C GLY A 296 -2.61 -3.27 7.43
N GLU A 297 -1.97 -2.30 8.08
CA GLU A 297 -0.85 -1.56 7.52
C GLU A 297 0.34 -2.49 7.18
N PRO A 298 0.86 -2.47 5.94
CA PRO A 298 2.09 -3.17 5.60
C PRO A 298 3.30 -2.52 6.30
N TYR A 299 4.30 -3.32 6.67
CA TYR A 299 5.58 -2.80 7.16
C TYR A 299 6.39 -2.17 6.02
N ASN A 300 7.37 -1.30 6.36
CA ASN A 300 8.29 -0.79 5.36
C ASN A 300 9.08 -1.94 4.72
N THR A 301 9.22 -1.91 3.40
CA THR A 301 9.80 -2.97 2.57
C THR A 301 9.10 -4.34 2.66
N GLU A 302 7.91 -4.41 3.27
CA GLU A 302 7.04 -5.59 3.17
C GLU A 302 6.51 -5.76 1.75
N GLU A 303 6.30 -6.99 1.32
CA GLU A 303 5.92 -7.30 -0.05
C GLU A 303 4.66 -8.16 -0.16
N VAL A 304 3.90 -7.93 -1.23
CA VAL A 304 2.93 -8.89 -1.78
C VAL A 304 3.61 -9.59 -2.95
N VAL A 305 3.56 -10.92 -2.98
CA VAL A 305 4.10 -11.73 -4.08
C VAL A 305 2.96 -12.22 -4.95
N VAL A 306 3.03 -11.92 -6.24
CA VAL A 306 2.04 -12.36 -7.24
C VAL A 306 2.73 -13.24 -8.25
N LYS A 307 2.19 -14.43 -8.49
CA LYS A 307 2.68 -15.34 -9.55
C LYS A 307 1.57 -15.54 -10.57
N VAL A 308 1.78 -14.98 -11.75
CA VAL A 308 0.79 -15.02 -12.83
C VAL A 308 0.95 -16.34 -13.59
N ARG A 309 -0.14 -17.11 -13.67
CA ARG A 309 -0.12 -18.40 -14.38
C ARG A 309 -0.01 -18.21 -15.89
N ARG A 310 0.50 -19.23 -16.55
CA ARG A 310 0.48 -19.32 -18.01
C ARG A 310 -0.95 -19.16 -18.52
N GLY A 311 -1.13 -18.31 -19.52
CA GLY A 311 -2.45 -17.89 -20.01
C GLY A 311 -3.00 -16.62 -19.38
N GLY A 312 -2.38 -16.09 -18.29
CA GLY A 312 -2.66 -14.74 -17.76
C GLY A 312 -4.00 -14.56 -17.03
N GLN A 313 -4.86 -15.61 -17.01
CA GLN A 313 -6.22 -15.48 -16.46
C GLN A 313 -6.30 -15.62 -14.94
N THR A 314 -5.35 -16.31 -14.33
CA THR A 314 -5.28 -16.48 -12.86
C THR A 314 -3.90 -16.21 -12.32
N ALA A 315 -3.83 -15.84 -11.06
CA ALA A 315 -2.59 -15.60 -10.35
C ALA A 315 -2.68 -16.11 -8.90
N LEU A 316 -1.55 -16.56 -8.36
CA LEU A 316 -1.41 -16.80 -6.93
C LEU A 316 -0.91 -15.52 -6.27
N VAL A 317 -1.64 -15.02 -5.30
CA VAL A 317 -1.26 -13.87 -4.48
C VAL A 317 -0.88 -14.35 -3.10
N ALA A 318 0.37 -14.13 -2.70
CA ALA A 318 0.88 -14.45 -1.38
C ALA A 318 1.16 -13.18 -0.58
N TYR A 319 0.57 -13.08 0.59
CA TYR A 319 0.85 -12.00 1.53
C TYR A 319 0.83 -12.52 2.96
N ARG A 320 1.90 -12.25 3.70
CA ARG A 320 2.08 -12.81 5.06
C ARG A 320 1.89 -14.33 5.03
N ASN A 321 0.99 -14.87 5.79
CA ASN A 321 0.78 -16.32 5.93
C ASN A 321 -0.34 -16.87 5.02
N ARG A 322 -0.79 -16.10 4.02
CA ARG A 322 -1.87 -16.51 3.11
C ARG A 322 -1.42 -16.55 1.67
N VAL A 323 -1.92 -17.55 0.95
CA VAL A 323 -1.82 -17.66 -0.50
C VAL A 323 -3.23 -17.86 -1.04
N THR A 324 -3.63 -17.04 -1.98
CA THR A 324 -4.96 -17.10 -2.60
C THR A 324 -4.82 -17.10 -4.11
N GLU A 325 -5.53 -17.98 -4.78
CA GLU A 325 -5.69 -17.91 -6.23
C GLU A 325 -6.79 -16.92 -6.59
N VAL A 326 -6.48 -16.01 -7.50
CA VAL A 326 -7.39 -14.94 -7.93
C VAL A 326 -7.56 -14.96 -9.45
N ASN A 327 -8.72 -14.55 -9.93
CA ASN A 327 -8.89 -14.21 -11.33
C ASN A 327 -8.22 -12.87 -11.61
N VAL A 328 -7.36 -12.83 -12.60
CA VAL A 328 -6.70 -11.61 -13.04
C VAL A 328 -7.72 -10.76 -13.79
N PRO A 329 -7.94 -9.49 -13.40
CA PRO A 329 -8.84 -8.61 -14.14
C PRO A 329 -8.36 -8.43 -15.58
N PRO A 330 -9.22 -8.56 -16.60
CA PRO A 330 -8.82 -8.37 -17.98
C PRO A 330 -8.45 -6.90 -18.26
N PRO A 331 -7.51 -6.62 -19.18
CA PRO A 331 -7.00 -5.27 -19.43
C PRO A 331 -8.05 -4.30 -19.98
N ASP A 332 -9.07 -4.79 -20.69
CA ASP A 332 -10.02 -3.98 -21.45
C ASP A 332 -11.27 -3.55 -20.66
N GLU A 333 -11.50 -4.07 -19.45
CA GLU A 333 -12.69 -3.80 -18.64
C GLU A 333 -12.55 -2.59 -17.69
N PHE A 334 -11.60 -1.70 -17.93
CA PHE A 334 -11.33 -0.63 -16.97
C PHE A 334 -12.03 0.68 -17.31
N PRO A 335 -13.04 1.10 -16.52
CA PRO A 335 -13.44 2.48 -16.57
C PRO A 335 -12.23 3.36 -16.21
N GLN A 336 -11.92 4.28 -17.10
CA GLN A 336 -10.85 5.24 -16.86
C GLN A 336 -11.37 6.27 -15.86
N TRP A 337 -11.05 6.09 -14.60
CA TRP A 337 -11.32 7.09 -13.57
C TRP A 337 -10.44 8.35 -13.77
N GLU A 338 -9.47 8.26 -14.65
CA GLU A 338 -8.46 9.27 -14.95
C GLU A 338 -8.85 10.22 -16.09
N SER A 339 -9.96 9.98 -16.79
CA SER A 339 -10.43 10.79 -17.93
C SER A 339 -11.45 11.85 -17.51
#